data_d6edeba008fe2cfbc707d7b8959491ca
#
_entry.id   d6edeba008fe2cfbc707d7b8959491ca
#
_cell.length_a   1.000
_cell.length_b   1.000
_cell.length_c   1.000
_cell.angle_alpha   90.00
_cell.angle_beta   90.00
_cell.angle_gamma   90.00
#
_symmetry.space_group_name_H-M   'P 1'
#
loop_
_entity.id
_entity.type
_entity.pdbx_description
1 polymer ?
#
loop_
_entity_poly.entity_id
_entity_poly.type
_entity_poly.pdbx_seq_one_letter_code
_entity_poly.pdbx_strand_id
1 'polypeptide(L)'
;MLKERWGSLYVFLVISVLSAAAPEEWGRLAARRESLYNTIFVYQKDSVVTLRFGRRAAVPIQTQVDLENLRNHQLEYTKLIYASLLYVPEPNSILVLGLGGGVIPRDFRFYFPQAQIDVVEIDEAIPPLAKEFFAFAEDDKMKVYVDDGRMFIKKRLRRPNPTQYDIIVLDAFNGDYIPFHLMTREFLEEVKGVLSPTGVVAANVFYDNQLFDAEWVTFLKVFDRCDVFLGRTSGNAILISPGAQVQVPQGPAFLERARMLQDKHKFAFSLPAVARCFRPDLKPDPQARVLTDDRAPVDYLRQQQRRE
;
A
#
# COMPACT_ATOMS: atom_id res chain seq x y z
N MET A 1 46.67 -62.68 17.27
CA MET A 1 46.87 -61.30 17.13
C MET A 1 46.29 -60.83 15.83
N LEU A 2 45.02 -60.43 15.80
CA LEU A 2 44.32 -59.89 14.64
C LEU A 2 43.75 -58.55 15.05
N LYS A 3 44.29 -57.45 14.48
CA LYS A 3 43.82 -56.09 14.64
C LYS A 3 42.72 -55.87 13.63
N GLU A 4 41.49 -55.75 14.11
CA GLU A 4 40.36 -55.23 13.30
C GLU A 4 40.45 -53.72 13.16
N ARG A 5 40.49 -53.25 11.88
CA ARG A 5 40.39 -51.83 11.50
C ARG A 5 38.92 -51.52 11.29
N TRP A 6 38.34 -50.70 12.16
CA TRP A 6 37.04 -50.09 11.96
C TRP A 6 37.20 -48.85 11.04
N GLY A 7 36.73 -48.99 9.82
CA GLY A 7 36.60 -47.88 8.89
C GLY A 7 35.30 -47.13 9.17
N SER A 8 35.40 -45.88 9.62
CA SER A 8 34.26 -44.99 9.76
C SER A 8 33.71 -44.60 8.39
N LEU A 9 32.54 -45.10 8.08
CA LEU A 9 31.77 -44.73 6.88
C LEU A 9 31.04 -43.40 7.22
N TYR A 10 31.57 -42.27 6.75
CA TYR A 10 30.84 -40.99 6.79
C TYR A 10 29.77 -41.03 5.70
N VAL A 11 28.53 -41.26 6.09
CA VAL A 11 27.37 -41.09 5.22
C VAL A 11 27.11 -39.58 5.13
N PHE A 12 27.52 -38.96 4.02
CA PHE A 12 27.08 -37.62 3.66
C PHE A 12 25.59 -37.65 3.29
N LEU A 13 24.72 -37.29 4.21
CA LEU A 13 23.31 -37.05 3.94
C LEU A 13 23.21 -35.77 3.13
N VAL A 14 23.19 -35.86 1.82
CA VAL A 14 22.85 -34.73 0.95
C VAL A 14 21.34 -34.48 1.11
N ILE A 15 20.98 -33.58 2.00
CA ILE A 15 19.62 -33.06 2.06
C ILE A 15 19.44 -32.22 0.79
N SER A 16 18.90 -32.82 -0.26
CA SER A 16 18.34 -32.10 -1.39
C SER A 16 17.13 -31.33 -0.90
N VAL A 17 17.33 -30.06 -0.56
CA VAL A 17 16.23 -29.11 -0.38
C VAL A 17 15.55 -29.05 -1.74
N LEU A 18 14.42 -29.73 -1.88
CA LEU A 18 13.48 -29.54 -2.98
C LEU A 18 13.03 -28.08 -2.91
N SER A 19 13.77 -27.20 -3.60
CA SER A 19 13.31 -25.87 -3.95
C SER A 19 12.10 -26.08 -4.84
N ALA A 20 10.89 -25.94 -4.30
CA ALA A 20 9.72 -25.82 -5.14
C ALA A 20 10.01 -24.69 -6.12
N ALA A 21 10.16 -25.02 -7.41
CA ALA A 21 10.38 -24.04 -8.46
C ALA A 21 9.25 -22.99 -8.37
N ALA A 22 9.61 -21.71 -8.49
CA ALA A 22 8.61 -20.69 -8.64
C ALA A 22 7.72 -21.03 -9.86
N PRO A 23 6.41 -20.73 -9.82
CA PRO A 23 5.58 -20.88 -10.99
C PRO A 23 6.21 -20.18 -12.20
N GLU A 24 6.21 -20.81 -13.38
CA GLU A 24 6.81 -20.25 -14.61
C GLU A 24 6.27 -18.85 -14.96
N GLU A 25 5.06 -18.57 -14.51
CA GLU A 25 4.42 -17.25 -14.69
C GLU A 25 5.18 -16.10 -14.02
N TRP A 26 5.95 -16.35 -12.93
CA TRP A 26 6.67 -15.30 -12.19
C TRP A 26 8.06 -15.01 -12.73
N GLY A 27 8.58 -15.89 -13.60
CA GLY A 27 9.92 -15.78 -14.13
C GLY A 27 11.00 -16.22 -13.14
N ARG A 28 12.21 -15.69 -13.30
CA ARG A 28 13.40 -16.05 -12.52
C ARG A 28 13.38 -15.36 -11.14
N LEU A 29 13.72 -16.10 -10.10
CA LEU A 29 13.99 -15.52 -8.79
C LEU A 29 15.25 -14.63 -8.86
N ALA A 30 15.08 -13.33 -8.70
CA ALA A 30 16.16 -12.34 -8.73
C ALA A 30 16.76 -12.11 -7.33
N ALA A 31 15.92 -12.07 -6.30
CA ALA A 31 16.37 -11.92 -4.91
C ALA A 31 15.42 -12.63 -3.92
N ARG A 32 16.00 -13.05 -2.79
CA ARG A 32 15.27 -13.49 -1.59
C ARG A 32 15.89 -12.82 -0.39
N ARG A 33 15.06 -12.28 0.49
CA ARG A 33 15.48 -11.71 1.79
C ARG A 33 14.55 -12.20 2.89
N GLU A 34 15.13 -12.49 4.04
CA GLU A 34 14.38 -12.73 5.28
C GLU A 34 14.45 -11.46 6.12
N SER A 35 13.32 -11.04 6.67
CA SER A 35 13.25 -9.93 7.60
C SER A 35 12.49 -10.33 8.86
N LEU A 36 12.32 -9.39 9.80
CA LEU A 36 11.48 -9.61 10.99
C LEU A 36 9.99 -9.75 10.64
N TYR A 37 9.58 -9.26 9.45
CA TYR A 37 8.18 -9.18 9.05
C TYR A 37 7.83 -10.24 8.01
N ASN A 38 8.71 -10.50 7.03
CA ASN A 38 8.39 -11.33 5.89
C ASN A 38 9.60 -12.11 5.35
N THR A 39 9.31 -13.21 4.63
CA THR A 39 10.20 -13.71 3.59
C THR A 39 9.86 -13.02 2.28
N ILE A 40 10.75 -12.17 1.80
CA ILE A 40 10.55 -11.33 0.61
C ILE A 40 11.17 -12.02 -0.60
N PHE A 41 10.42 -12.08 -1.68
CA PHE A 41 10.87 -12.62 -2.97
C PHE A 41 10.74 -11.56 -4.05
N VAL A 42 11.79 -11.37 -4.83
CA VAL A 42 11.78 -10.57 -6.05
C VAL A 42 11.95 -11.51 -7.24
N TYR A 43 10.97 -11.50 -8.12
CA TYR A 43 10.99 -12.25 -9.38
C TYR A 43 11.13 -11.30 -10.55
N GLN A 44 11.77 -11.76 -11.62
CA GLN A 44 11.92 -11.00 -12.87
C GLN A 44 11.55 -11.88 -14.05
N LYS A 45 10.65 -11.37 -14.88
CA LYS A 45 10.28 -11.95 -16.17
C LYS A 45 10.36 -10.82 -17.21
N ASP A 46 11.32 -10.95 -18.13
CA ASP A 46 11.63 -9.90 -19.11
C ASP A 46 11.90 -8.56 -18.42
N SER A 47 11.19 -7.50 -18.79
CA SER A 47 11.26 -6.18 -18.17
C SER A 47 10.44 -6.05 -16.88
N VAL A 48 9.60 -7.05 -16.56
CA VAL A 48 8.68 -6.98 -15.40
C VAL A 48 9.32 -7.56 -14.16
N VAL A 49 9.38 -6.73 -13.11
CA VAL A 49 9.86 -7.12 -11.77
C VAL A 49 8.68 -7.17 -10.81
N THR A 50 8.60 -8.24 -10.03
CA THR A 50 7.49 -8.52 -9.11
C THR A 50 8.02 -8.78 -7.70
N LEU A 51 7.47 -8.07 -6.71
CA LEU A 51 7.72 -8.29 -5.28
C LEU A 51 6.57 -9.07 -4.66
N ARG A 52 6.92 -10.11 -3.89
CA ARG A 52 5.94 -10.95 -3.17
C ARG A 52 6.43 -11.24 -1.75
N PHE A 53 5.47 -11.41 -0.84
CA PHE A 53 5.72 -11.89 0.51
C PHE A 53 5.32 -13.37 0.62
N GLY A 54 6.21 -14.19 1.22
CA GLY A 54 5.99 -15.64 1.34
C GLY A 54 5.99 -16.39 -0.01
N ARG A 55 5.89 -17.71 0.08
CA ARG A 55 5.97 -18.62 -1.11
C ARG A 55 4.62 -19.07 -1.65
N ARG A 56 3.52 -18.75 -0.97
CA ARG A 56 2.20 -19.23 -1.38
C ARG A 56 1.70 -18.42 -2.58
N ALA A 57 1.25 -19.10 -3.61
CA ALA A 57 0.67 -18.47 -4.79
C ALA A 57 -0.58 -17.62 -4.45
N ALA A 58 -1.30 -17.99 -3.39
CA ALA A 58 -2.47 -17.26 -2.92
C ALA A 58 -2.18 -15.88 -2.28
N VAL A 59 -0.90 -15.58 -1.94
CA VAL A 59 -0.57 -14.25 -1.41
C VAL A 59 -0.54 -13.27 -2.56
N PRO A 60 -1.26 -12.13 -2.47
CA PRO A 60 -1.30 -11.12 -3.52
C PRO A 60 0.09 -10.59 -3.88
N ILE A 61 0.25 -10.16 -5.13
CA ILE A 61 1.43 -9.42 -5.57
C ILE A 61 1.46 -8.10 -4.82
N GLN A 62 2.57 -7.82 -4.13
CA GLN A 62 2.74 -6.57 -3.38
C GLN A 62 3.12 -5.41 -4.29
N THR A 63 4.02 -5.66 -5.24
CA THR A 63 4.43 -4.66 -6.22
C THR A 63 4.79 -5.35 -7.53
N GLN A 64 4.46 -4.69 -8.63
CA GLN A 64 4.90 -5.08 -9.96
C GLN A 64 5.25 -3.84 -10.78
N VAL A 65 6.41 -3.87 -11.44
CA VAL A 65 6.95 -2.76 -12.23
C VAL A 65 7.47 -3.30 -13.55
N ASP A 66 7.12 -2.63 -14.64
CA ASP A 66 7.74 -2.79 -15.94
C ASP A 66 8.90 -1.79 -16.06
N LEU A 67 10.14 -2.28 -16.07
CA LEU A 67 11.33 -1.43 -16.13
C LEU A 67 11.50 -0.67 -17.45
N GLU A 68 10.90 -1.14 -18.54
CA GLU A 68 10.87 -0.43 -19.82
C GLU A 68 9.83 0.70 -19.85
N ASN A 69 8.79 0.58 -19.00
CA ASN A 69 7.74 1.59 -18.88
C ASN A 69 7.33 1.81 -17.43
N LEU A 70 8.17 2.50 -16.67
CA LEU A 70 8.02 2.72 -15.22
C LEU A 70 6.70 3.37 -14.82
N ARG A 71 6.03 4.12 -15.70
CA ARG A 71 4.76 4.81 -15.45
C ARG A 71 3.55 3.99 -15.85
N ASN A 72 3.73 2.85 -16.48
CA ASN A 72 2.66 1.90 -16.74
C ASN A 72 2.38 1.09 -15.48
N HIS A 73 1.45 1.56 -14.67
CA HIS A 73 1.06 0.89 -13.43
C HIS A 73 0.52 -0.51 -13.73
N GLN A 74 1.20 -1.53 -13.26
CA GLN A 74 0.84 -2.93 -13.47
C GLN A 74 -0.33 -3.36 -12.57
N LEU A 75 -0.40 -2.81 -11.34
CA LEU A 75 -1.47 -3.08 -10.40
C LEU A 75 -2.51 -1.95 -10.42
N GLU A 76 -3.79 -2.31 -10.45
CA GLU A 76 -4.88 -1.34 -10.60
C GLU A 76 -4.97 -0.36 -9.43
N TYR A 77 -4.80 -0.83 -8.20
CA TYR A 77 -4.95 0.01 -7.02
C TYR A 77 -3.98 1.20 -7.01
N THR A 78 -2.77 1.04 -7.58
CA THR A 78 -1.80 2.13 -7.66
C THR A 78 -2.31 3.30 -8.52
N LYS A 79 -3.15 3.02 -9.53
CA LYS A 79 -3.85 4.07 -10.32
C LYS A 79 -4.98 4.69 -9.52
N LEU A 80 -5.72 3.87 -8.76
CA LEU A 80 -6.87 4.34 -7.98
C LEU A 80 -6.47 5.30 -6.86
N ILE A 81 -5.28 5.20 -6.28
CA ILE A 81 -4.72 6.15 -5.29
C ILE A 81 -4.76 7.59 -5.84
N TYR A 82 -4.59 7.76 -7.14
CA TYR A 82 -4.65 9.08 -7.79
C TYR A 82 -6.06 9.72 -7.80
N ALA A 83 -7.09 8.99 -7.35
CA ALA A 83 -8.37 9.63 -7.02
C ALA A 83 -8.22 10.73 -5.97
N SER A 84 -7.19 10.67 -5.11
CA SER A 84 -6.83 11.73 -4.16
C SER A 84 -6.65 13.10 -4.82
N LEU A 85 -6.15 13.13 -6.06
CA LEU A 85 -5.97 14.37 -6.83
C LEU A 85 -7.29 15.04 -7.24
N LEU A 86 -8.40 14.30 -7.23
CA LEU A 86 -9.72 14.88 -7.46
C LEU A 86 -10.17 15.79 -6.30
N TYR A 87 -9.54 15.63 -5.13
CA TYR A 87 -9.75 16.41 -3.91
C TYR A 87 -8.66 17.46 -3.72
N VAL A 88 -7.40 17.08 -3.94
CA VAL A 88 -6.22 17.92 -3.82
C VAL A 88 -5.43 17.88 -5.13
N PRO A 89 -5.75 18.77 -6.10
CA PRO A 89 -5.17 18.75 -7.45
C PRO A 89 -3.66 18.98 -7.51
N GLU A 90 -3.11 19.77 -6.61
CA GLU A 90 -1.71 20.21 -6.58
C GLU A 90 -1.14 20.04 -5.16
N PRO A 91 -0.78 18.83 -4.77
CA PRO A 91 -0.22 18.59 -3.44
C PRO A 91 1.22 19.11 -3.33
N ASN A 92 1.55 19.76 -2.20
CA ASN A 92 2.90 20.19 -1.87
C ASN A 92 3.56 19.29 -0.81
N SER A 93 2.77 18.53 -0.07
CA SER A 93 3.25 17.67 1.00
C SER A 93 2.49 16.33 1.00
N ILE A 94 3.22 15.23 0.87
CA ILE A 94 2.65 13.88 0.71
C ILE A 94 3.29 12.95 1.74
N LEU A 95 2.48 12.18 2.45
CA LEU A 95 2.90 11.08 3.29
C LEU A 95 2.43 9.77 2.66
N VAL A 96 3.33 8.80 2.53
CA VAL A 96 3.00 7.45 2.09
C VAL A 96 3.39 6.47 3.20
N LEU A 97 2.43 5.76 3.77
CA LEU A 97 2.68 4.64 4.67
C LEU A 97 2.69 3.35 3.88
N GLY A 98 3.85 2.71 3.81
CA GLY A 98 4.17 1.56 2.95
C GLY A 98 4.96 2.00 1.71
N LEU A 99 6.08 1.31 1.45
CA LEU A 99 6.94 1.56 0.29
C LEU A 99 6.73 0.52 -0.80
N GLY A 100 6.77 -0.76 -0.44
CA GLY A 100 6.83 -1.85 -1.42
C GLY A 100 7.96 -1.62 -2.43
N GLY A 101 7.67 -1.67 -3.73
CA GLY A 101 8.64 -1.32 -4.78
C GLY A 101 8.72 0.18 -5.10
N GLY A 102 8.06 1.04 -4.34
CA GLY A 102 8.15 2.49 -4.47
C GLY A 102 7.39 3.09 -5.66
N VAL A 103 6.41 2.38 -6.24
CA VAL A 103 5.64 2.87 -7.40
C VAL A 103 4.90 4.17 -7.08
N ILE A 104 4.14 4.19 -5.99
CA ILE A 104 3.32 5.34 -5.60
C ILE A 104 4.18 6.59 -5.33
N PRO A 105 5.17 6.57 -4.42
CA PRO A 105 5.96 7.76 -4.14
C PRO A 105 6.81 8.19 -5.32
N ARG A 106 7.38 7.27 -6.12
CA ARG A 106 8.14 7.59 -7.34
C ARG A 106 7.30 8.36 -8.33
N ASP A 107 6.07 7.93 -8.58
CA ASP A 107 5.19 8.56 -9.55
C ASP A 107 4.64 9.90 -9.04
N PHE A 108 4.31 10.03 -7.75
CA PHE A 108 4.02 11.36 -7.17
C PHE A 108 5.21 12.31 -7.33
N ARG A 109 6.43 11.83 -7.08
CA ARG A 109 7.66 12.62 -7.27
C ARG A 109 7.87 13.07 -8.71
N PHE A 110 7.49 12.23 -9.68
CA PHE A 110 7.57 12.55 -11.11
C PHE A 110 6.55 13.61 -11.51
N TYR A 111 5.27 13.45 -11.14
CA TYR A 111 4.21 14.37 -11.53
C TYR A 111 4.18 15.66 -10.72
N PHE A 112 4.65 15.62 -9.48
CA PHE A 112 4.71 16.76 -8.56
C PHE A 112 6.13 17.00 -8.05
N PRO A 113 7.05 17.49 -8.92
CA PRO A 113 8.48 17.60 -8.61
C PRO A 113 8.79 18.62 -7.51
N GLN A 114 7.85 19.45 -7.09
CA GLN A 114 8.05 20.39 -5.99
C GLN A 114 7.53 19.86 -4.65
N ALA A 115 6.71 18.80 -4.66
CA ALA A 115 6.15 18.23 -3.45
C ALA A 115 7.24 17.62 -2.54
N GLN A 116 7.09 17.81 -1.23
CA GLN A 116 7.84 17.07 -0.22
C GLN A 116 7.15 15.73 0.02
N ILE A 117 7.87 14.63 -0.07
CA ILE A 117 7.32 13.28 0.06
C ILE A 117 8.05 12.55 1.19
N ASP A 118 7.33 12.27 2.27
CA ASP A 118 7.78 11.38 3.32
C ASP A 118 7.19 9.98 3.07
N VAL A 119 8.04 8.95 3.03
CA VAL A 119 7.64 7.55 2.90
C VAL A 119 8.02 6.82 4.17
N VAL A 120 7.11 6.05 4.74
CA VAL A 120 7.39 5.26 5.95
C VAL A 120 7.24 3.79 5.63
N GLU A 121 8.27 3.02 5.90
CA GLU A 121 8.32 1.59 5.68
C GLU A 121 8.81 0.90 6.97
N ILE A 122 8.07 -0.12 7.41
CA ILE A 122 8.40 -0.82 8.65
C ILE A 122 9.54 -1.81 8.46
N ASP A 123 9.65 -2.41 7.28
CA ASP A 123 10.62 -3.45 6.97
C ASP A 123 11.90 -2.86 6.37
N GLU A 124 12.98 -2.88 7.14
CA GLU A 124 14.30 -2.36 6.72
C GLU A 124 14.87 -3.05 5.47
N ALA A 125 14.38 -4.26 5.14
CA ALA A 125 14.83 -4.99 3.95
C ALA A 125 14.18 -4.47 2.66
N ILE A 126 13.06 -3.74 2.73
CA ILE A 126 12.32 -3.25 1.57
C ILE A 126 13.02 -2.08 0.85
N PRO A 127 13.49 -1.00 1.51
CA PRO A 127 14.07 0.14 0.80
C PRO A 127 15.29 -0.22 -0.06
N PRO A 128 16.24 -1.08 0.36
CA PRO A 128 17.32 -1.53 -0.50
C PRO A 128 16.83 -2.29 -1.74
N LEU A 129 15.83 -3.17 -1.59
CA LEU A 129 15.25 -3.93 -2.70
C LEU A 129 14.50 -3.01 -3.68
N ALA A 130 13.78 -2.01 -3.18
CA ALA A 130 13.11 -1.02 -4.02
C ALA A 130 14.10 -0.26 -4.89
N LYS A 131 15.24 0.14 -4.33
CA LYS A 131 16.32 0.84 -5.05
C LYS A 131 17.01 -0.07 -6.07
N GLU A 132 17.30 -1.31 -5.69
CA GLU A 132 18.05 -2.26 -6.53
C GLU A 132 17.22 -2.77 -7.72
N PHE A 133 15.93 -3.10 -7.51
CA PHE A 133 15.13 -3.83 -8.49
C PHE A 133 13.98 -3.06 -9.11
N PHE A 134 13.46 -2.00 -8.46
CA PHE A 134 12.21 -1.36 -8.87
C PHE A 134 12.37 0.10 -9.34
N ALA A 135 13.60 0.50 -9.67
CA ALA A 135 13.92 1.86 -10.11
C ALA A 135 13.42 2.96 -9.15
N PHE A 136 13.38 2.68 -7.86
CA PHE A 136 13.09 3.67 -6.83
C PHE A 136 14.37 4.41 -6.42
N ALA A 137 14.27 5.70 -6.17
CA ALA A 137 15.37 6.51 -5.62
C ALA A 137 14.82 7.60 -4.71
N GLU A 138 15.56 7.91 -3.66
CA GLU A 138 15.34 9.08 -2.81
C GLU A 138 16.06 10.30 -3.40
N ASP A 139 15.58 11.50 -3.04
CA ASP A 139 16.25 12.76 -3.34
C ASP A 139 16.04 13.78 -2.19
N ASP A 140 16.35 15.05 -2.42
CA ASP A 140 16.23 16.07 -1.37
C ASP A 140 14.78 16.30 -0.91
N LYS A 141 13.79 15.98 -1.75
CA LYS A 141 12.37 16.17 -1.49
C LYS A 141 11.59 14.87 -1.26
N MET A 142 12.21 13.72 -1.44
CA MET A 142 11.60 12.41 -1.17
C MET A 142 12.52 11.58 -0.26
N LYS A 143 12.03 11.26 0.94
CA LYS A 143 12.79 10.52 1.96
C LYS A 143 12.03 9.31 2.44
N VAL A 144 12.76 8.21 2.65
CA VAL A 144 12.25 7.00 3.29
C VAL A 144 12.69 6.95 4.75
N TYR A 145 11.72 6.71 5.63
CA TYR A 145 11.92 6.49 7.06
C TYR A 145 11.60 5.03 7.39
N VAL A 146 12.58 4.30 7.90
CA VAL A 146 12.36 2.95 8.42
C VAL A 146 11.79 3.08 9.83
N ASP A 147 10.46 2.94 9.96
CA ASP A 147 9.73 3.12 11.21
C ASP A 147 8.34 2.47 11.11
N ASP A 148 7.71 2.20 12.24
CA ASP A 148 6.29 1.88 12.29
C ASP A 148 5.47 3.13 11.90
N GLY A 149 4.49 2.97 10.98
CA GLY A 149 3.71 4.08 10.43
C GLY A 149 2.97 4.89 11.50
N ARG A 150 2.38 4.22 12.50
CA ARG A 150 1.67 4.88 13.60
C ARG A 150 2.64 5.59 14.54
N MET A 151 3.79 4.98 14.83
CA MET A 151 4.83 5.62 15.66
C MET A 151 5.43 6.83 14.98
N PHE A 152 5.62 6.79 13.67
CA PHE A 152 6.05 7.96 12.89
C PHE A 152 5.06 9.13 13.03
N ILE A 153 3.76 8.88 12.85
CA ILE A 153 2.72 9.89 13.03
C ILE A 153 2.73 10.46 14.45
N LYS A 154 2.78 9.61 15.48
CA LYS A 154 2.86 10.03 16.89
C LYS A 154 4.09 10.92 17.16
N LYS A 155 5.24 10.60 16.56
CA LYS A 155 6.44 11.44 16.67
C LYS A 155 6.23 12.81 16.00
N ARG A 156 5.51 12.87 14.87
CA ARG A 156 5.18 14.14 14.19
C ARG A 156 4.23 15.00 15.04
N LEU A 157 3.18 14.40 15.61
CA LEU A 157 2.20 15.09 16.46
C LEU A 157 2.81 15.72 17.73
N ARG A 158 3.90 15.14 18.24
CA ARG A 158 4.61 15.67 19.42
C ARG A 158 5.45 16.93 19.14
N ARG A 159 5.64 17.30 17.88
CA ARG A 159 6.40 18.50 17.51
C ARG A 159 5.56 19.76 17.74
N PRO A 160 6.16 20.89 18.13
CA PRO A 160 5.43 22.16 18.36
C PRO A 160 4.61 22.63 17.13
N ASN A 161 5.12 22.39 15.93
CA ASN A 161 4.44 22.66 14.67
C ASN A 161 4.47 21.37 13.85
N PRO A 162 3.48 20.49 14.00
CA PRO A 162 3.46 19.23 13.26
C PRO A 162 3.37 19.50 11.76
N THR A 163 4.17 18.78 10.99
CA THR A 163 4.04 18.79 9.53
C THR A 163 2.64 18.33 9.17
N GLN A 164 1.94 19.12 8.35
CA GLN A 164 0.64 18.77 7.81
C GLN A 164 0.81 18.32 6.37
N TYR A 165 0.15 17.22 6.02
CA TYR A 165 0.22 16.64 4.68
C TYR A 165 -1.04 16.95 3.88
N ASP A 166 -0.85 17.28 2.61
CA ASP A 166 -1.96 17.50 1.67
C ASP A 166 -2.57 16.18 1.19
N ILE A 167 -1.73 15.15 1.03
CA ILE A 167 -2.17 13.80 0.74
C ILE A 167 -1.50 12.83 1.71
N ILE A 168 -2.29 11.98 2.35
CA ILE A 168 -1.80 10.85 3.13
C ILE A 168 -2.28 9.56 2.46
N VAL A 169 -1.34 8.73 2.00
CA VAL A 169 -1.62 7.42 1.44
C VAL A 169 -1.39 6.36 2.50
N LEU A 170 -2.39 5.54 2.78
CA LEU A 170 -2.31 4.39 3.65
C LEU A 170 -2.28 3.13 2.78
N ASP A 171 -1.07 2.58 2.56
CA ASP A 171 -0.82 1.39 1.72
C ASP A 171 0.10 0.40 2.44
N ALA A 172 -0.09 0.25 3.76
CA ALA A 172 0.74 -0.59 4.63
C ALA A 172 0.16 -2.00 4.76
N PHE A 173 0.37 -2.84 3.73
CA PHE A 173 -0.03 -4.23 3.74
C PHE A 173 1.08 -5.15 4.28
N ASN A 174 0.67 -6.17 5.03
CA ASN A 174 1.52 -7.29 5.41
C ASN A 174 0.99 -8.56 4.74
N GLY A 175 1.35 -8.76 3.47
CA GLY A 175 0.84 -9.84 2.65
C GLY A 175 -0.60 -9.60 2.19
N ASP A 176 -1.55 -10.25 2.83
CA ASP A 176 -2.98 -10.22 2.51
C ASP A 176 -3.82 -9.39 3.49
N TYR A 177 -3.18 -8.63 4.37
CA TYR A 177 -3.90 -7.83 5.37
C TYR A 177 -3.19 -6.53 5.75
N ILE A 178 -3.97 -5.58 6.26
CA ILE A 178 -3.47 -4.39 6.94
C ILE A 178 -3.31 -4.70 8.42
N PRO A 179 -2.18 -4.34 9.07
CA PRO A 179 -2.04 -4.47 10.52
C PRO A 179 -3.18 -3.74 11.26
N PHE A 180 -3.84 -4.42 12.20
CA PHE A 180 -5.07 -3.90 12.82
C PHE A 180 -4.88 -2.53 13.47
N HIS A 181 -3.71 -2.26 14.08
CA HIS A 181 -3.40 -0.98 14.74
C HIS A 181 -3.32 0.21 13.78
N LEU A 182 -3.35 -0.04 12.45
CA LEU A 182 -3.42 0.95 11.37
C LEU A 182 -4.84 1.09 10.78
N MET A 183 -5.85 0.46 11.39
CA MET A 183 -7.24 0.52 10.94
C MET A 183 -8.20 1.10 11.99
N THR A 184 -7.70 1.38 13.21
CA THR A 184 -8.53 1.79 14.34
C THR A 184 -8.90 3.26 14.27
N ARG A 185 -10.02 3.60 14.93
CA ARG A 185 -10.45 4.99 15.09
C ARG A 185 -9.33 5.86 15.67
N GLU A 186 -8.65 5.37 16.71
CA GLU A 186 -7.58 6.08 17.40
C GLU A 186 -6.41 6.37 16.45
N PHE A 187 -6.05 5.42 15.60
CA PHE A 187 -5.05 5.64 14.56
C PHE A 187 -5.51 6.67 13.53
N LEU A 188 -6.75 6.59 13.06
CA LEU A 188 -7.29 7.56 12.08
C LEU A 188 -7.42 8.95 12.67
N GLU A 189 -7.70 9.10 13.98
CA GLU A 189 -7.66 10.38 14.70
C GLU A 189 -6.23 10.95 14.74
N GLU A 190 -5.21 10.09 14.94
CA GLU A 190 -3.81 10.47 14.85
C GLU A 190 -3.42 10.91 13.42
N VAL A 191 -3.89 10.17 12.39
CA VAL A 191 -3.73 10.55 10.96
C VAL A 191 -4.36 11.91 10.67
N LYS A 192 -5.61 12.14 11.15
CA LYS A 192 -6.31 13.42 11.01
C LYS A 192 -5.52 14.58 11.64
N GLY A 193 -4.80 14.33 12.74
CA GLY A 193 -3.97 15.34 13.41
C GLY A 193 -2.75 15.82 12.60
N VAL A 194 -2.28 15.04 11.63
CA VAL A 194 -1.20 15.44 10.70
C VAL A 194 -1.70 15.74 9.29
N LEU A 195 -3.03 15.66 9.05
CA LEU A 195 -3.64 16.01 7.79
C LEU A 195 -3.86 17.54 7.71
N SER A 196 -3.53 18.14 6.58
CA SER A 196 -3.92 19.53 6.27
C SER A 196 -5.45 19.65 6.26
N PRO A 197 -6.02 20.78 6.76
CA PRO A 197 -7.46 21.00 6.68
C PRO A 197 -8.02 20.90 5.25
N THR A 198 -7.19 21.20 4.25
CA THR A 198 -7.49 21.07 2.82
C THR A 198 -6.94 19.78 2.20
N GLY A 199 -6.43 18.87 3.01
CA GLY A 199 -5.80 17.62 2.59
C GLY A 199 -6.78 16.47 2.48
N VAL A 200 -6.28 15.30 2.06
CA VAL A 200 -7.06 14.08 1.87
C VAL A 200 -6.30 12.86 2.33
N VAL A 201 -7.00 11.90 2.93
CA VAL A 201 -6.49 10.55 3.20
C VAL A 201 -6.99 9.60 2.12
N ALA A 202 -6.09 8.80 1.54
CA ALA A 202 -6.39 7.76 0.57
C ALA A 202 -5.89 6.41 1.10
N ALA A 203 -6.80 5.51 1.48
CA ALA A 203 -6.45 4.21 2.03
C ALA A 203 -6.76 3.09 1.05
N ASN A 204 -5.76 2.27 0.74
CA ASN A 204 -5.94 1.03 0.00
C ASN A 204 -6.49 -0.04 0.94
N VAL A 205 -7.63 -0.63 0.59
CA VAL A 205 -8.30 -1.68 1.36
C VAL A 205 -8.78 -2.79 0.44
N PHE A 206 -9.03 -3.98 0.97
CA PHE A 206 -9.67 -5.06 0.21
C PHE A 206 -11.19 -4.96 0.32
N TYR A 207 -11.85 -4.86 -0.83
CA TYR A 207 -13.31 -4.80 -0.92
C TYR A 207 -13.99 -6.15 -0.60
N ASP A 208 -13.34 -7.25 -0.98
CA ASP A 208 -13.92 -8.60 -0.88
C ASP A 208 -13.72 -9.25 0.49
N ASN A 209 -13.44 -8.46 1.54
CA ASN A 209 -13.26 -9.00 2.89
C ASN A 209 -14.31 -8.48 3.86
N GLN A 210 -14.54 -9.23 4.95
CA GLN A 210 -15.51 -8.88 5.98
C GLN A 210 -15.12 -7.65 6.83
N LEU A 211 -13.90 -7.14 6.66
CA LEU A 211 -13.41 -5.94 7.34
C LEU A 211 -13.77 -4.67 6.60
N PHE A 212 -14.08 -4.73 5.31
CA PHE A 212 -14.31 -3.56 4.46
C PHE A 212 -15.33 -2.59 5.05
N ASP A 213 -16.51 -3.09 5.44
CA ASP A 213 -17.54 -2.26 6.03
C ASP A 213 -17.12 -1.67 7.39
N ALA A 214 -16.39 -2.46 8.21
CA ALA A 214 -15.86 -1.99 9.48
C ALA A 214 -14.79 -0.91 9.30
N GLU A 215 -13.90 -1.07 8.33
CA GLU A 215 -12.94 -0.04 7.92
C GLU A 215 -13.66 1.22 7.45
N TRP A 216 -14.63 1.08 6.56
CA TRP A 216 -15.38 2.21 6.00
C TRP A 216 -16.13 3.00 7.07
N VAL A 217 -16.89 2.34 7.98
CA VAL A 217 -17.59 3.06 9.07
C VAL A 217 -16.61 3.70 10.06
N THR A 218 -15.39 3.13 10.19
CA THR A 218 -14.34 3.73 11.04
C THR A 218 -13.83 5.03 10.42
N PHE A 219 -13.60 5.06 9.10
CA PHE A 219 -13.27 6.30 8.38
C PHE A 219 -14.39 7.34 8.48
N LEU A 220 -15.65 6.94 8.24
CA LEU A 220 -16.81 7.83 8.39
C LEU A 220 -16.91 8.41 9.80
N LYS A 221 -16.59 7.62 10.84
CA LYS A 221 -16.63 8.07 12.24
C LYS A 221 -15.62 9.17 12.53
N VAL A 222 -14.45 9.15 11.87
CA VAL A 222 -13.35 10.11 12.12
C VAL A 222 -13.43 11.32 11.22
N PHE A 223 -13.78 11.15 9.93
CA PHE A 223 -13.68 12.19 8.91
C PHE A 223 -15.03 12.74 8.47
N ASP A 224 -16.15 12.23 8.98
CA ASP A 224 -17.53 12.59 8.61
C ASP A 224 -17.90 12.28 7.15
N ARG A 225 -16.91 12.07 6.28
CA ARG A 225 -17.05 11.66 4.88
C ARG A 225 -15.99 10.65 4.50
N CYS A 226 -16.41 9.64 3.75
CA CYS A 226 -15.54 8.65 3.14
C CYS A 226 -16.13 8.19 1.80
N ASP A 227 -15.49 8.57 0.71
CA ASP A 227 -15.87 8.20 -0.65
C ASP A 227 -15.14 6.93 -1.06
N VAL A 228 -15.81 6.05 -1.82
CA VAL A 228 -15.28 4.75 -2.24
C VAL A 228 -14.97 4.77 -3.73
N PHE A 229 -13.75 4.42 -4.10
CA PHE A 229 -13.33 4.15 -5.48
C PHE A 229 -13.02 2.67 -5.61
N LEU A 230 -13.87 1.94 -6.32
CA LEU A 230 -13.79 0.49 -6.40
C LEU A 230 -13.00 0.04 -7.63
N GLY A 231 -11.97 -0.79 -7.42
CA GLY A 231 -11.24 -1.46 -8.50
C GLY A 231 -12.14 -2.39 -9.31
N ARG A 232 -11.85 -2.51 -10.59
CA ARG A 232 -12.61 -3.37 -11.51
C ARG A 232 -12.03 -4.77 -11.65
N THR A 233 -10.74 -4.89 -11.37
CA THR A 233 -9.96 -6.12 -11.63
C THR A 233 -9.16 -6.61 -10.44
N SER A 234 -8.96 -5.79 -9.41
CA SER A 234 -8.00 -6.06 -8.33
C SER A 234 -8.64 -6.39 -7.00
N GLY A 235 -9.94 -6.44 -6.81
CA GLY A 235 -10.56 -6.64 -5.50
C GLY A 235 -10.19 -5.55 -4.45
N ASN A 236 -9.45 -4.50 -4.87
CA ASN A 236 -9.12 -3.36 -4.01
C ASN A 236 -10.19 -2.27 -4.14
N ALA A 237 -10.38 -1.55 -3.03
CA ALA A 237 -11.03 -0.25 -3.02
C ALA A 237 -10.10 0.80 -2.42
N ILE A 238 -10.24 2.04 -2.86
CA ILE A 238 -9.61 3.17 -2.21
C ILE A 238 -10.68 3.96 -1.45
N LEU A 239 -10.51 4.02 -0.15
CA LEU A 239 -11.30 4.87 0.74
C LEU A 239 -10.67 6.26 0.74
N ILE A 240 -11.45 7.28 0.33
CA ILE A 240 -10.99 8.68 0.26
C ILE A 240 -11.75 9.49 1.30
N SER A 241 -11.01 10.03 2.27
CA SER A 241 -11.58 10.89 3.32
C SER A 241 -10.95 12.28 3.28
N PRO A 242 -11.74 13.31 2.90
CA PRO A 242 -11.25 14.68 2.83
C PRO A 242 -11.17 15.35 4.21
N GLY A 243 -10.22 16.26 4.37
CA GLY A 243 -10.15 17.21 5.47
C GLY A 243 -11.35 18.17 5.46
N ALA A 244 -11.59 18.82 6.60
CA ALA A 244 -12.80 19.59 6.84
C ALA A 244 -13.03 20.79 5.89
N GLN A 245 -11.97 21.29 5.22
CA GLN A 245 -12.03 22.44 4.32
C GLN A 245 -11.90 22.07 2.83
N VAL A 246 -11.84 20.77 2.50
CA VAL A 246 -11.76 20.33 1.12
C VAL A 246 -13.09 20.60 0.40
N GLN A 247 -13.02 21.30 -0.72
CA GLN A 247 -14.18 21.48 -1.61
C GLN A 247 -14.30 20.27 -2.54
N VAL A 248 -15.13 19.32 -2.15
CA VAL A 248 -15.33 18.08 -2.92
C VAL A 248 -16.22 18.36 -4.13
N PRO A 249 -15.77 18.03 -5.36
CA PRO A 249 -16.61 18.15 -6.54
C PRO A 249 -17.89 17.31 -6.40
N GLN A 250 -18.97 17.73 -7.05
CA GLN A 250 -20.25 17.00 -7.06
C GLN A 250 -20.60 16.56 -8.45
N GLY A 251 -21.15 15.34 -8.58
CA GLY A 251 -21.66 14.81 -9.83
C GLY A 251 -20.68 14.93 -11.02
N PRO A 252 -21.09 15.58 -12.14
CA PRO A 252 -20.26 15.72 -13.35
C PRO A 252 -18.92 16.43 -13.13
N ALA A 253 -18.82 17.31 -12.13
CA ALA A 253 -17.60 18.08 -11.86
C ALA A 253 -16.41 17.18 -11.45
N PHE A 254 -16.64 15.98 -10.91
CA PHE A 254 -15.59 14.99 -10.67
C PHE A 254 -14.89 14.58 -11.98
N LEU A 255 -15.67 14.24 -13.00
CA LEU A 255 -15.11 13.80 -14.28
C LEU A 255 -14.47 14.96 -15.05
N GLU A 256 -15.03 16.16 -14.95
CA GLU A 256 -14.45 17.36 -15.54
C GLU A 256 -13.08 17.68 -14.91
N ARG A 257 -12.98 17.68 -13.59
CA ARG A 257 -11.71 17.85 -12.88
C ARG A 257 -10.69 16.80 -13.30
N ALA A 258 -11.11 15.53 -13.42
CA ALA A 258 -10.23 14.46 -13.87
C ALA A 258 -9.69 14.70 -15.29
N ARG A 259 -10.51 15.22 -16.22
CA ARG A 259 -10.06 15.58 -17.58
C ARG A 259 -9.06 16.74 -17.55
N MET A 260 -9.36 17.80 -16.81
CA MET A 260 -8.44 18.94 -16.66
C MET A 260 -7.08 18.53 -16.12
N LEU A 261 -7.05 17.69 -15.07
CA LEU A 261 -5.80 17.18 -14.50
C LEU A 261 -5.07 16.23 -15.46
N GLN A 262 -5.80 15.38 -16.18
CA GLN A 262 -5.24 14.52 -17.23
C GLN A 262 -4.54 15.35 -18.30
N ASP A 263 -5.19 16.43 -18.75
CA ASP A 263 -4.65 17.31 -19.78
C ASP A 263 -3.43 18.11 -19.30
N LYS A 264 -3.43 18.49 -18.03
CA LYS A 264 -2.33 19.22 -17.40
C LYS A 264 -1.09 18.34 -17.19
N HIS A 265 -1.27 17.21 -16.50
CA HIS A 265 -0.15 16.38 -16.05
C HIS A 265 0.22 15.26 -17.00
N LYS A 266 -0.63 14.93 -17.98
CA LYS A 266 -0.41 13.87 -18.97
C LYS A 266 -0.07 12.53 -18.31
N PHE A 267 -0.87 12.14 -17.29
CA PHE A 267 -0.69 10.86 -16.61
C PHE A 267 -0.61 9.71 -17.61
N ALA A 268 0.27 8.76 -17.39
CA ALA A 268 0.43 7.59 -18.24
C ALA A 268 -0.75 6.59 -18.16
N PHE A 269 -1.67 6.83 -17.25
CA PHE A 269 -2.96 6.14 -17.13
C PHE A 269 -4.10 7.17 -17.26
N SER A 270 -5.33 6.69 -17.38
CA SER A 270 -6.50 7.58 -17.52
C SER A 270 -7.07 7.98 -16.16
N LEU A 271 -6.80 9.20 -15.70
CA LEU A 271 -7.43 9.75 -14.49
C LEU A 271 -8.97 9.86 -14.64
N PRO A 272 -9.55 10.18 -15.81
CA PRO A 272 -11.00 10.05 -16.05
C PRO A 272 -11.55 8.63 -15.87
N ALA A 273 -10.76 7.58 -16.15
CA ALA A 273 -11.16 6.21 -15.86
C ALA A 273 -11.16 5.92 -14.35
N VAL A 274 -10.17 6.44 -13.62
CA VAL A 274 -10.13 6.41 -12.15
C VAL A 274 -11.36 7.10 -11.56
N ALA A 275 -11.71 8.30 -12.04
CA ALA A 275 -12.88 9.03 -11.57
C ALA A 275 -14.20 8.24 -11.75
N ARG A 276 -14.31 7.38 -12.79
CA ARG A 276 -15.47 6.50 -13.00
C ARG A 276 -15.54 5.29 -12.07
N CYS A 277 -14.47 5.05 -11.28
CA CYS A 277 -14.48 4.04 -10.24
C CYS A 277 -15.15 4.52 -8.94
N PHE A 278 -15.51 5.81 -8.86
CA PHE A 278 -16.28 6.37 -7.75
C PHE A 278 -17.67 5.71 -7.64
N ARG A 279 -18.03 5.29 -6.44
CA ARG A 279 -19.25 4.54 -6.13
C ARG A 279 -20.10 5.27 -5.09
N PRO A 280 -20.81 6.35 -5.49
CA PRO A 280 -21.68 7.12 -4.58
C PRO A 280 -22.94 6.34 -4.17
N ASP A 281 -23.24 5.25 -4.87
CA ASP A 281 -24.37 4.36 -4.62
C ASP A 281 -24.12 3.36 -3.47
N LEU A 282 -22.86 3.09 -3.15
CA LEU A 282 -22.51 2.17 -2.05
C LEU A 282 -22.83 2.78 -0.68
N LYS A 283 -23.20 1.92 0.22
CA LYS A 283 -23.43 2.20 1.64
C LYS A 283 -22.77 1.09 2.46
N PRO A 284 -22.13 1.40 3.61
CA PRO A 284 -21.62 0.35 4.48
C PRO A 284 -22.78 -0.42 5.13
N ASP A 285 -22.49 -1.66 5.54
CA ASP A 285 -23.45 -2.43 6.34
C ASP A 285 -23.83 -1.63 7.61
N PRO A 286 -25.14 -1.41 7.85
CA PRO A 286 -25.60 -0.70 9.05
C PRO A 286 -25.21 -1.38 10.37
N GLN A 287 -24.86 -2.67 10.35
CA GLN A 287 -24.39 -3.44 11.50
C GLN A 287 -22.88 -3.42 11.69
N ALA A 288 -22.15 -2.85 10.72
CA ALA A 288 -20.70 -2.76 10.79
C ALA A 288 -20.26 -1.93 12.01
N ARG A 289 -19.22 -2.40 12.67
CA ARG A 289 -18.71 -1.80 13.90
C ARG A 289 -17.43 -1.02 13.65
N VAL A 290 -17.33 0.13 14.30
CA VAL A 290 -16.11 0.93 14.33
C VAL A 290 -14.99 0.12 14.97
N LEU A 291 -13.84 0.05 14.30
CA LEU A 291 -12.63 -0.58 14.82
C LEU A 291 -11.97 0.36 15.83
N THR A 292 -11.58 -0.17 16.98
CA THR A 292 -10.90 0.59 18.05
C THR A 292 -9.71 -0.21 18.55
N ASP A 293 -8.75 0.46 19.19
CA ASP A 293 -7.55 -0.21 19.75
C ASP A 293 -7.93 -1.35 20.74
N ASP A 294 -9.01 -1.17 21.51
CA ASP A 294 -9.47 -2.17 22.46
C ASP A 294 -10.31 -3.27 21.83
N ARG A 295 -10.88 -3.04 20.63
CA ARG A 295 -11.83 -3.95 19.97
C ARG A 295 -11.62 -3.92 18.47
N ALA A 296 -10.53 -4.49 18.02
CA ALA A 296 -10.31 -4.81 16.62
C ALA A 296 -10.48 -6.34 16.43
N PRO A 297 -11.67 -6.86 16.06
CA PRO A 297 -11.94 -8.30 15.96
C PRO A 297 -11.32 -8.93 14.71
N VAL A 298 -10.18 -8.42 14.28
CA VAL A 298 -9.49 -8.78 13.03
C VAL A 298 -9.20 -10.28 12.97
N ASP A 299 -8.72 -10.86 14.07
CA ASP A 299 -8.42 -12.30 14.11
C ASP A 299 -9.68 -13.16 14.06
N TYR A 300 -10.78 -12.70 14.67
CA TYR A 300 -12.07 -13.40 14.63
C TYR A 300 -12.66 -13.41 13.22
N LEU A 301 -12.67 -12.25 12.56
CA LEU A 301 -13.20 -12.11 11.20
C LEU A 301 -12.34 -12.86 10.17
N ARG A 302 -11.01 -12.90 10.35
CA ARG A 302 -10.10 -13.71 9.52
C ARG A 302 -10.29 -15.22 9.70
N GLN A 303 -10.60 -15.67 10.91
CA GLN A 303 -10.86 -17.08 11.15
C GLN A 303 -12.16 -17.56 10.50
N GLN A 304 -13.16 -16.71 10.35
CA GLN A 304 -14.39 -17.05 9.63
C GLN A 304 -14.14 -17.23 8.13
N GLN A 305 -13.33 -16.35 7.51
CA GLN A 305 -12.94 -16.48 6.08
C GLN A 305 -12.18 -17.77 5.75
N ARG A 306 -11.49 -18.37 6.73
CA ARG A 306 -10.76 -19.64 6.54
C ARG A 306 -11.64 -20.88 6.69
N ARG A 307 -12.89 -20.74 7.10
CA ARG A 307 -13.84 -21.84 7.32
C ARG A 307 -14.92 -21.97 6.24
N GLU A 308 -15.05 -20.96 5.38
CA GLU A 308 -15.83 -20.96 4.14
C GLU A 308 -14.92 -21.26 2.94
#